data_e73d67b12790d69d5b91ea2ebf6f9027
#
_entry.id   e73d67b12790d69d5b91ea2ebf6f9027
#
_cell.length_a   1.000
_cell.length_b   1.000
_cell.length_c   1.000
_cell.angle_alpha   90.00
_cell.angle_beta   90.00
_cell.angle_gamma   90.00
#
_symmetry.space_group_name_H-M   'P 1'
#
loop_
_entity.id
_entity.type
_entity.pdbx_description
1 polymer ?
#
loop_
_entity_poly.entity_id
_entity_poly.type
_entity_poly.pdbx_seq_one_letter_code
_entity_poly.pdbx_strand_id
1 'polypeptide(L)'
;MSKQQFKYSNRIIIYPLLMVLLLWLVFWYQTNIDYGIKSFGIRPKKVEGLLGVFTSPFLHGDLNHLYNNSMPLLVLSLALFYFYNKIAWKVILYGVLLSGFLTWIIGNSGNHIGASGLIYVLVSFIFFKGIFAKHYRLIALSLMVIFLYGSMIWYVFPIKQGMSWEGHLGGLITGLLFALVFRKQVAKPERYLWEEPDYNEGEDPFMKHFDEDGNFIEVLPEEDDEDNSHVDMSSKINYIFKDSKKD
;
A
#
# COMPACT_ATOMS: atom_id res chain seq x y z
N MET A 1 3.69 24.18 -2.62
CA MET A 1 2.56 23.25 -2.76
C MET A 1 2.93 21.87 -2.26
N SER A 2 2.18 21.42 -1.29
CA SER A 2 2.02 20.09 -0.66
C SER A 2 3.13 19.03 -0.77
N LYS A 3 4.09 19.08 0.13
CA LYS A 3 5.07 18.04 0.49
C LYS A 3 4.43 16.86 1.26
N GLN A 4 3.33 16.24 0.77
CA GLN A 4 2.61 15.22 1.54
C GLN A 4 2.33 13.96 0.73
N GLN A 5 3.38 13.24 0.30
CA GLN A 5 3.12 12.05 -0.53
C GLN A 5 2.84 10.78 0.28
N PHE A 6 3.48 10.57 1.43
CA PHE A 6 3.32 9.37 2.26
C PHE A 6 3.24 9.77 3.73
N LYS A 7 2.10 10.40 4.11
CA LYS A 7 1.91 10.85 5.50
C LYS A 7 1.29 9.71 6.33
N TYR A 8 1.89 9.44 7.49
CA TYR A 8 1.33 8.54 8.46
C TYR A 8 -0.03 9.04 8.96
N SER A 9 -0.96 8.12 9.12
CA SER A 9 -2.26 8.34 9.75
C SER A 9 -2.66 7.06 10.48
N ASN A 10 -3.31 7.17 11.62
CA ASN A 10 -3.80 6.02 12.39
C ASN A 10 -4.71 5.10 11.56
N ARG A 11 -5.37 5.64 10.53
CA ARG A 11 -6.21 4.88 9.58
C ARG A 11 -5.45 3.77 8.87
N ILE A 12 -4.12 3.95 8.67
CA ILE A 12 -3.25 2.97 8.00
C ILE A 12 -3.19 1.67 8.79
N ILE A 13 -3.23 1.75 10.12
CA ILE A 13 -3.19 0.58 11.01
C ILE A 13 -4.60 0.12 11.37
N ILE A 14 -5.48 1.05 11.72
CA ILE A 14 -6.80 0.72 12.25
C ILE A 14 -7.64 -0.06 11.24
N TYR A 15 -7.70 0.37 9.97
CA TYR A 15 -8.55 -0.30 8.97
C TYR A 15 -8.10 -1.73 8.66
N PRO A 16 -6.80 -2.01 8.39
CA PRO A 16 -6.33 -3.39 8.22
C PRO A 16 -6.59 -4.29 9.43
N LEU A 17 -6.37 -3.76 10.65
CA LEU A 17 -6.66 -4.52 11.87
C LEU A 17 -8.16 -4.84 12.01
N LEU A 18 -9.02 -3.86 11.74
CA LEU A 18 -10.47 -4.08 11.77
C LEU A 18 -10.92 -5.10 10.71
N MET A 19 -10.32 -5.08 9.51
CA MET A 19 -10.61 -6.07 8.47
C MET A 19 -10.25 -7.48 8.94
N VAL A 20 -9.06 -7.68 9.49
CA VAL A 20 -8.65 -8.97 10.02
C VAL A 20 -9.51 -9.38 11.22
N LEU A 21 -9.77 -8.47 12.15
CA LEU A 21 -10.65 -8.72 13.29
C LEU A 21 -12.05 -9.20 12.82
N LEU A 22 -12.59 -8.58 11.78
CA LEU A 22 -13.89 -8.98 11.22
C LEU A 22 -13.85 -10.43 10.69
N LEU A 23 -12.78 -10.85 10.02
CA LEU A 23 -12.63 -12.23 9.57
C LEU A 23 -12.66 -13.21 10.76
N TRP A 24 -11.94 -12.88 11.84
CA TRP A 24 -11.88 -13.71 13.04
C TRP A 24 -13.23 -13.75 13.77
N LEU A 25 -13.95 -12.64 13.85
CA LEU A 25 -15.28 -12.59 14.45
C LEU A 25 -16.31 -13.41 13.67
N VAL A 26 -16.28 -13.31 12.31
CA VAL A 26 -17.15 -14.13 11.46
C VAL A 26 -16.81 -15.61 11.57
N PHE A 27 -15.53 -15.95 11.62
CA PHE A 27 -15.09 -17.34 11.77
C PHE A 27 -15.51 -17.89 13.14
N TRP A 28 -15.36 -17.11 14.21
CA TRP A 28 -15.84 -17.49 15.54
C TRP A 28 -17.36 -17.73 15.54
N TYR A 29 -18.14 -16.85 14.93
CA TYR A 29 -19.60 -17.02 14.78
C TYR A 29 -19.90 -18.29 13.99
N GLN A 30 -19.24 -18.49 12.84
CA GLN A 30 -19.40 -19.64 11.96
C GLN A 30 -19.14 -20.97 12.68
N THR A 31 -18.18 -21.02 13.59
CA THR A 31 -17.78 -22.27 14.26
C THR A 31 -18.56 -22.57 15.53
N ASN A 32 -19.06 -21.54 16.21
CA ASN A 32 -19.69 -21.69 17.53
C ASN A 32 -21.21 -21.48 17.54
N ILE A 33 -21.75 -20.75 16.56
CA ILE A 33 -23.18 -20.36 16.57
C ILE A 33 -23.92 -20.96 15.38
N ASP A 34 -23.43 -20.71 14.14
CA ASP A 34 -24.11 -21.18 12.93
C ASP A 34 -23.10 -21.66 11.86
N TYR A 35 -22.85 -22.96 11.85
CA TYR A 35 -22.00 -23.58 10.83
C TYR A 35 -22.60 -23.47 9.43
N GLY A 36 -23.91 -23.30 9.30
CA GLY A 36 -24.64 -23.22 8.03
C GLY A 36 -24.28 -22.00 7.18
N ILE A 37 -23.81 -20.89 7.81
CA ILE A 37 -23.43 -19.69 7.08
C ILE A 37 -22.29 -19.95 6.06
N LYS A 38 -21.50 -20.99 6.24
CA LYS A 38 -20.48 -21.43 5.29
C LYS A 38 -21.02 -21.69 3.88
N SER A 39 -22.31 -22.02 3.77
CA SER A 39 -22.99 -22.25 2.50
C SER A 39 -23.19 -20.98 1.66
N PHE A 40 -23.03 -19.78 2.26
CA PHE A 40 -23.15 -18.50 1.57
C PHE A 40 -21.87 -18.08 0.81
N GLY A 41 -20.98 -19.01 0.48
CA GLY A 41 -19.89 -18.79 -0.45
C GLY A 41 -20.34 -18.62 -1.89
N ILE A 42 -19.40 -18.30 -2.78
CA ILE A 42 -19.69 -18.19 -4.22
C ILE A 42 -19.98 -19.61 -4.77
N ARG A 43 -21.15 -19.78 -5.34
CA ARG A 43 -21.50 -20.98 -6.14
C ARG A 43 -21.53 -20.58 -7.61
N PRO A 44 -20.52 -20.99 -8.40
CA PRO A 44 -20.41 -20.55 -9.79
C PRO A 44 -21.67 -20.85 -10.61
N LYS A 45 -22.05 -19.89 -11.45
CA LYS A 45 -23.17 -20.01 -12.42
C LYS A 45 -24.54 -20.25 -11.79
N LYS A 46 -24.68 -20.19 -10.46
CA LYS A 46 -25.95 -20.30 -9.73
C LYS A 46 -26.37 -18.95 -9.16
N VAL A 47 -27.63 -18.56 -9.32
CA VAL A 47 -28.16 -17.30 -8.83
C VAL A 47 -28.01 -17.19 -7.31
N GLU A 48 -28.23 -18.28 -6.57
CA GLU A 48 -28.05 -18.34 -5.12
C GLU A 48 -26.59 -18.09 -4.70
N GLY A 49 -25.63 -18.33 -5.60
CA GLY A 49 -24.20 -18.09 -5.38
C GLY A 49 -23.78 -16.64 -5.57
N LEU A 50 -24.64 -15.76 -6.11
CA LEU A 50 -24.32 -14.34 -6.29
C LEU A 50 -24.15 -13.62 -4.96
N LEU A 51 -24.90 -14.00 -3.93
CA LEU A 51 -24.71 -13.44 -2.57
C LEU A 51 -23.27 -13.70 -2.09
N GLY A 52 -22.69 -14.83 -2.47
CA GLY A 52 -21.32 -15.21 -2.15
C GLY A 52 -20.26 -14.22 -2.66
N VAL A 53 -20.56 -13.42 -3.70
CA VAL A 53 -19.65 -12.36 -4.17
C VAL A 53 -19.31 -11.38 -3.04
N PHE A 54 -20.27 -11.11 -2.15
CA PHE A 54 -20.07 -10.21 -1.00
C PHE A 54 -19.62 -10.96 0.26
N THR A 55 -20.16 -12.17 0.49
CA THR A 55 -20.00 -12.88 1.76
C THR A 55 -18.77 -13.79 1.80
N SER A 56 -18.36 -14.35 0.65
CA SER A 56 -17.26 -15.31 0.59
C SER A 56 -15.95 -14.87 1.21
N PRO A 57 -15.53 -13.58 1.15
CA PRO A 57 -14.25 -13.16 1.75
C PRO A 57 -14.19 -13.33 3.26
N PHE A 58 -15.35 -13.36 3.91
CA PHE A 58 -15.45 -13.47 5.38
C PHE A 58 -15.54 -14.91 5.87
N LEU A 59 -15.87 -15.86 4.99
CA LEU A 59 -16.09 -17.26 5.33
C LEU A 59 -14.80 -18.06 5.15
N HIS A 60 -14.50 -18.97 6.10
CA HIS A 60 -13.27 -19.76 6.04
C HIS A 60 -13.54 -21.23 6.33
N GLY A 61 -12.75 -22.09 5.69
CA GLY A 61 -12.88 -23.54 5.81
C GLY A 61 -12.49 -24.08 7.18
N ASP A 62 -11.37 -23.60 7.65
CA ASP A 62 -10.71 -24.00 8.89
C ASP A 62 -9.78 -22.90 9.40
N LEU A 63 -9.19 -23.11 10.57
CA LEU A 63 -8.32 -22.15 11.24
C LEU A 63 -7.03 -21.87 10.43
N ASN A 64 -6.45 -22.88 9.78
CA ASN A 64 -5.28 -22.70 8.95
C ASN A 64 -5.58 -21.82 7.73
N HIS A 65 -6.76 -22.03 7.11
CA HIS A 65 -7.21 -21.20 6.01
C HIS A 65 -7.40 -19.74 6.44
N LEU A 66 -8.03 -19.50 7.60
CA LEU A 66 -8.20 -18.18 8.18
C LEU A 66 -6.84 -17.50 8.45
N TYR A 67 -5.91 -18.20 9.10
CA TYR A 67 -4.58 -17.67 9.44
C TYR A 67 -3.78 -17.31 8.17
N ASN A 68 -3.76 -18.22 7.20
CA ASN A 68 -3.06 -18.01 5.92
C ASN A 68 -3.63 -16.85 5.10
N ASN A 69 -4.88 -16.46 5.31
CA ASN A 69 -5.45 -15.26 4.72
C ASN A 69 -5.20 -14.01 5.58
N SER A 70 -5.19 -14.14 6.91
CA SER A 70 -5.08 -13.00 7.83
C SER A 70 -3.77 -12.24 7.66
N MET A 71 -2.64 -12.93 7.61
CA MET A 71 -1.32 -12.31 7.53
C MET A 71 -1.09 -11.56 6.21
N PRO A 72 -1.32 -12.17 5.03
CA PRO A 72 -1.20 -11.43 3.77
C PRO A 72 -2.19 -10.27 3.68
N LEU A 73 -3.43 -10.45 4.12
CA LEU A 73 -4.43 -9.39 4.10
C LEU A 73 -4.00 -8.20 4.96
N LEU A 74 -3.47 -8.46 6.17
CA LEU A 74 -2.96 -7.40 7.05
C LEU A 74 -1.82 -6.63 6.39
N VAL A 75 -0.78 -7.33 5.95
CA VAL A 75 0.42 -6.71 5.39
C VAL A 75 0.11 -5.92 4.10
N LEU A 76 -0.65 -6.52 3.19
CA LEU A 76 -0.97 -5.88 1.91
C LEU A 76 -1.94 -4.70 2.07
N SER A 77 -2.89 -4.79 2.99
CA SER A 77 -3.79 -3.65 3.26
C SER A 77 -3.07 -2.53 4.00
N LEU A 78 -2.13 -2.81 4.92
CA LEU A 78 -1.24 -1.78 5.48
C LEU A 78 -0.49 -1.03 4.37
N ALA A 79 0.13 -1.76 3.44
CA ALA A 79 0.80 -1.17 2.29
C ALA A 79 -0.16 -0.37 1.41
N LEU A 80 -1.35 -0.89 1.14
CA LEU A 80 -2.37 -0.21 0.35
C LEU A 80 -2.80 1.12 0.99
N PHE A 81 -3.14 1.13 2.28
CA PHE A 81 -3.56 2.35 3.00
C PHE A 81 -2.42 3.34 3.18
N TYR A 82 -1.17 2.91 3.24
CA TYR A 82 -0.01 3.80 3.33
C TYR A 82 0.33 4.44 1.98
N PHE A 83 0.50 3.64 0.94
CA PHE A 83 0.98 4.12 -0.35
C PHE A 83 -0.14 4.61 -1.30
N TYR A 84 -1.37 4.10 -1.13
CA TYR A 84 -2.49 4.34 -2.05
C TYR A 84 -3.78 4.78 -1.33
N ASN A 85 -3.66 5.51 -0.23
CA ASN A 85 -4.76 5.86 0.68
C ASN A 85 -5.99 6.44 -0.02
N LYS A 86 -5.80 7.28 -1.05
CA LYS A 86 -6.90 7.95 -1.79
C LYS A 86 -7.81 6.96 -2.53
N ILE A 87 -7.30 5.79 -2.86
CA ILE A 87 -8.02 4.77 -3.63
C ILE A 87 -8.16 3.44 -2.89
N ALA A 88 -7.61 3.34 -1.69
CA ALA A 88 -7.56 2.08 -0.93
C ALA A 88 -8.93 1.42 -0.80
N TRP A 89 -9.93 2.16 -0.35
CA TRP A 89 -11.30 1.63 -0.23
C TRP A 89 -11.91 1.24 -1.57
N LYS A 90 -11.63 1.99 -2.65
CA LYS A 90 -12.09 1.62 -3.99
C LYS A 90 -11.49 0.29 -4.43
N VAL A 91 -10.19 0.10 -4.21
CA VAL A 91 -9.50 -1.15 -4.54
C VAL A 91 -10.07 -2.32 -3.74
N ILE A 92 -10.32 -2.15 -2.44
CA ILE A 92 -10.88 -3.21 -1.59
C ILE A 92 -12.32 -3.55 -2.01
N LEU A 93 -13.21 -2.57 -2.03
CA LEU A 93 -14.64 -2.80 -2.26
C LEU A 93 -14.91 -3.33 -3.67
N TYR A 94 -14.41 -2.63 -4.68
CA TYR A 94 -14.58 -3.09 -6.08
C TYR A 94 -13.72 -4.33 -6.37
N GLY A 95 -12.60 -4.51 -5.64
CA GLY A 95 -11.77 -5.70 -5.71
C GLY A 95 -12.52 -6.96 -5.28
N VAL A 96 -13.21 -6.91 -4.16
CA VAL A 96 -14.09 -8.00 -3.70
C VAL A 96 -15.17 -8.28 -4.72
N LEU A 97 -15.88 -7.24 -5.19
CA LEU A 97 -16.98 -7.39 -6.13
C LEU A 97 -16.54 -7.99 -7.46
N LEU A 98 -15.51 -7.42 -8.08
CA LEU A 98 -15.08 -7.86 -9.40
C LEU A 98 -14.39 -9.22 -9.37
N SER A 99 -13.49 -9.48 -8.40
CA SER A 99 -12.86 -10.79 -8.27
C SER A 99 -13.89 -11.89 -7.94
N GLY A 100 -14.84 -11.59 -7.05
CA GLY A 100 -15.93 -12.52 -6.72
C GLY A 100 -16.85 -12.79 -7.92
N PHE A 101 -17.18 -11.76 -8.69
CA PHE A 101 -17.99 -11.90 -9.89
C PHE A 101 -17.26 -12.69 -10.99
N LEU A 102 -15.97 -12.45 -11.19
CA LEU A 102 -15.15 -13.26 -12.09
C LEU A 102 -15.11 -14.71 -11.63
N THR A 103 -14.94 -14.96 -10.34
CA THR A 103 -15.00 -16.32 -9.77
C THR A 103 -16.34 -16.96 -10.05
N TRP A 104 -17.43 -16.25 -9.93
CA TRP A 104 -18.77 -16.76 -10.23
C TRP A 104 -18.93 -17.12 -11.71
N ILE A 105 -18.34 -16.35 -12.64
CA ILE A 105 -18.41 -16.61 -14.08
C ILE A 105 -17.55 -17.81 -14.49
N ILE A 106 -16.25 -17.79 -14.07
CA ILE A 106 -15.26 -18.76 -14.58
C ILE A 106 -15.22 -20.05 -13.77
N GLY A 107 -15.71 -20.01 -12.53
CA GLY A 107 -15.72 -21.18 -11.66
C GLY A 107 -16.53 -22.34 -12.24
N ASN A 108 -16.10 -23.56 -11.94
CA ASN A 108 -16.76 -24.74 -12.43
C ASN A 108 -17.81 -25.28 -11.44
N SER A 109 -17.41 -25.58 -10.21
CA SER A 109 -18.27 -26.16 -9.19
C SER A 109 -17.70 -25.86 -7.79
N GLY A 110 -18.51 -26.16 -6.77
CA GLY A 110 -18.12 -25.99 -5.39
C GLY A 110 -18.68 -24.74 -4.74
N ASN A 111 -18.22 -24.51 -3.52
CA ASN A 111 -18.55 -23.36 -2.71
C ASN A 111 -17.25 -22.62 -2.41
N HIS A 112 -16.99 -21.51 -3.10
CA HIS A 112 -15.76 -20.76 -2.95
C HIS A 112 -15.88 -19.80 -1.78
N ILE A 113 -14.97 -19.91 -0.82
CA ILE A 113 -14.91 -19.12 0.41
C ILE A 113 -13.47 -18.68 0.69
N GLY A 114 -13.30 -17.62 1.46
CA GLY A 114 -12.00 -17.09 1.87
C GLY A 114 -11.64 -15.74 1.27
N ALA A 115 -10.80 -15.00 1.97
CA ALA A 115 -10.33 -13.69 1.55
C ALA A 115 -9.26 -13.73 0.44
N SER A 116 -8.86 -14.92 0.00
CA SER A 116 -7.76 -15.10 -0.95
C SER A 116 -7.97 -14.38 -2.27
N GLY A 117 -9.19 -14.32 -2.81
CA GLY A 117 -9.50 -13.53 -4.00
C GLY A 117 -9.09 -12.06 -3.85
N LEU A 118 -9.44 -11.42 -2.72
CA LEU A 118 -9.01 -10.06 -2.39
C LEU A 118 -7.49 -9.97 -2.20
N ILE A 119 -6.85 -10.94 -1.56
CA ILE A 119 -5.39 -10.97 -1.40
C ILE A 119 -4.70 -10.94 -2.75
N TYR A 120 -5.18 -11.74 -3.73
CA TYR A 120 -4.65 -11.72 -5.10
C TYR A 120 -4.91 -10.38 -5.81
N VAL A 121 -6.05 -9.74 -5.57
CA VAL A 121 -6.28 -8.35 -6.03
C VAL A 121 -5.20 -7.43 -5.49
N LEU A 122 -4.91 -7.49 -4.20
CA LEU A 122 -3.93 -6.61 -3.56
C LEU A 122 -2.50 -6.87 -4.03
N VAL A 123 -2.07 -8.14 -4.09
CA VAL A 123 -0.75 -8.53 -4.63
C VAL A 123 -0.57 -8.00 -6.04
N SER A 124 -1.51 -8.32 -6.93
CA SER A 124 -1.47 -7.93 -8.33
C SER A 124 -1.53 -6.41 -8.50
N PHE A 125 -2.45 -5.74 -7.80
CA PHE A 125 -2.59 -4.29 -7.85
C PHE A 125 -1.32 -3.58 -7.40
N ILE A 126 -0.78 -3.90 -6.21
CA ILE A 126 0.40 -3.23 -5.65
C ILE A 126 1.61 -3.47 -6.54
N PHE A 127 1.80 -4.71 -7.02
CA PHE A 127 2.90 -5.06 -7.91
C PHE A 127 2.87 -4.28 -9.22
N PHE A 128 1.80 -4.41 -10.00
CA PHE A 128 1.73 -3.75 -11.31
C PHE A 128 1.63 -2.23 -11.19
N LYS A 129 0.89 -1.73 -10.21
CA LYS A 129 0.75 -0.30 -9.96
C LYS A 129 2.08 0.35 -9.61
N GLY A 130 2.92 -0.30 -8.81
CA GLY A 130 4.22 0.23 -8.45
C GLY A 130 5.18 0.28 -9.64
N ILE A 131 5.17 -0.75 -10.51
CA ILE A 131 5.96 -0.75 -11.76
C ILE A 131 5.50 0.36 -12.71
N PHE A 132 4.19 0.52 -12.92
CA PHE A 132 3.64 1.54 -13.82
C PHE A 132 3.83 2.98 -13.32
N ALA A 133 4.01 3.14 -12.00
CA ALA A 133 4.18 4.44 -11.37
C ALA A 133 5.52 5.12 -11.68
N LYS A 134 6.55 4.36 -12.08
CA LYS A 134 7.91 4.86 -12.30
C LYS A 134 8.48 5.65 -11.10
N HIS A 135 8.05 5.31 -9.90
CA HIS A 135 8.46 5.95 -8.64
C HIS A 135 9.26 4.95 -7.81
N TYR A 136 10.50 5.29 -7.42
CA TYR A 136 11.44 4.35 -6.78
C TYR A 136 10.88 3.65 -5.53
N ARG A 137 10.15 4.36 -4.65
CA ARG A 137 9.53 3.75 -3.45
C ARG A 137 8.44 2.74 -3.81
N LEU A 138 7.69 2.99 -4.88
CA LEU A 138 6.62 2.10 -5.32
C LEU A 138 7.18 0.90 -6.08
N ILE A 139 8.29 1.07 -6.80
CA ILE A 139 9.04 -0.04 -7.41
C ILE A 139 9.63 -0.93 -6.31
N ALA A 140 10.25 -0.35 -5.29
CA ALA A 140 10.75 -1.10 -4.13
C ALA A 140 9.63 -1.89 -3.42
N LEU A 141 8.45 -1.28 -3.24
CA LEU A 141 7.27 -1.96 -2.72
C LEU A 141 6.84 -3.13 -3.62
N SER A 142 6.82 -2.95 -4.94
CA SER A 142 6.50 -4.03 -5.90
C SER A 142 7.46 -5.20 -5.80
N LEU A 143 8.76 -4.92 -5.69
CA LEU A 143 9.79 -5.96 -5.50
C LEU A 143 9.63 -6.67 -4.16
N MET A 144 9.31 -5.96 -3.10
CA MET A 144 9.01 -6.57 -1.79
C MET A 144 7.78 -7.48 -1.87
N VAL A 145 6.70 -7.05 -2.53
CA VAL A 145 5.49 -7.85 -2.68
C VAL A 145 5.77 -9.13 -3.47
N ILE A 146 6.53 -9.06 -4.58
CA ILE A 146 6.86 -10.26 -5.35
C ILE A 146 7.82 -11.18 -4.59
N PHE A 147 8.73 -10.63 -3.80
CA PHE A 147 9.62 -11.43 -2.96
C PHE A 147 8.85 -12.22 -1.89
N LEU A 148 7.89 -11.58 -1.22
CA LEU A 148 7.12 -12.21 -0.14
C LEU A 148 5.99 -13.13 -0.66
N TYR A 149 5.34 -12.75 -1.75
CA TYR A 149 4.10 -13.37 -2.20
C TYR A 149 4.17 -13.91 -3.64
N GLY A 150 5.30 -13.80 -4.33
CA GLY A 150 5.43 -14.22 -5.74
C GLY A 150 5.17 -15.70 -5.96
N SER A 151 5.46 -16.55 -4.98
CA SER A 151 5.14 -17.99 -5.04
C SER A 151 3.64 -18.27 -5.16
N MET A 152 2.78 -17.33 -4.76
CA MET A 152 1.33 -17.46 -4.90
C MET A 152 0.87 -17.56 -6.36
N ILE A 153 1.70 -17.12 -7.33
CA ILE A 153 1.36 -17.20 -8.76
C ILE A 153 1.00 -18.63 -9.20
N TRP A 154 1.62 -19.63 -8.60
CA TRP A 154 1.33 -21.03 -8.94
C TRP A 154 -0.09 -21.44 -8.60
N TYR A 155 -0.71 -20.83 -7.60
CA TYR A 155 -2.06 -21.17 -7.17
C TYR A 155 -3.18 -20.50 -7.99
N VAL A 156 -2.84 -19.77 -9.07
CA VAL A 156 -3.81 -19.36 -10.11
C VAL A 156 -4.07 -20.49 -11.11
N PHE A 157 -3.36 -21.61 -10.98
CA PHE A 157 -3.55 -22.83 -11.75
C PHE A 157 -4.18 -23.91 -10.87
N PRO A 158 -4.88 -24.90 -11.45
CA PRO A 158 -5.55 -25.97 -10.71
C PRO A 158 -4.59 -27.06 -10.22
N ILE A 159 -3.54 -26.66 -9.48
CA ILE A 159 -2.48 -27.58 -9.01
C ILE A 159 -2.79 -28.22 -7.66
N LYS A 160 -3.75 -27.70 -6.90
CA LYS A 160 -4.11 -28.21 -5.58
C LYS A 160 -5.63 -28.41 -5.46
N GLN A 161 -6.03 -29.63 -5.15
CA GLN A 161 -7.44 -29.94 -4.90
C GLN A 161 -7.98 -29.16 -3.68
N GLY A 162 -9.23 -28.75 -3.74
CA GLY A 162 -9.90 -27.99 -2.68
C GLY A 162 -9.51 -26.51 -2.60
N MET A 163 -8.65 -26.03 -3.49
CA MET A 163 -8.27 -24.62 -3.58
C MET A 163 -9.01 -23.96 -4.74
N SER A 164 -9.55 -22.78 -4.50
CA SER A 164 -10.26 -21.96 -5.51
C SER A 164 -9.25 -21.24 -6.41
N TRP A 165 -8.67 -21.94 -7.38
CA TRP A 165 -7.76 -21.29 -8.33
C TRP A 165 -8.47 -20.23 -9.19
N GLU A 166 -9.76 -20.39 -9.45
CA GLU A 166 -10.59 -19.44 -10.18
C GLU A 166 -10.71 -18.12 -9.41
N GLY A 167 -10.85 -18.18 -8.08
CA GLY A 167 -10.87 -17.01 -7.21
C GLY A 167 -9.53 -16.27 -7.22
N HIS A 168 -8.43 -17.02 -7.24
CA HIS A 168 -7.08 -16.47 -7.35
C HIS A 168 -6.84 -15.80 -8.70
N LEU A 169 -7.21 -16.46 -9.79
CA LEU A 169 -7.11 -15.89 -11.14
C LEU A 169 -7.98 -14.64 -11.28
N GLY A 170 -9.24 -14.69 -10.81
CA GLY A 170 -10.15 -13.54 -10.80
C GLY A 170 -9.56 -12.36 -10.04
N GLY A 171 -8.91 -12.64 -8.89
CA GLY A 171 -8.18 -11.63 -8.11
C GLY A 171 -6.99 -11.04 -8.86
N LEU A 172 -6.15 -11.88 -9.46
CA LEU A 172 -4.99 -11.46 -10.25
C LEU A 172 -5.39 -10.52 -11.40
N ILE A 173 -6.40 -10.93 -12.19
CA ILE A 173 -6.91 -10.13 -13.32
C ILE A 173 -7.48 -8.80 -12.82
N THR A 174 -8.27 -8.81 -11.75
CA THR A 174 -8.87 -7.61 -11.17
C THR A 174 -7.80 -6.62 -10.70
N GLY A 175 -6.76 -7.10 -10.01
CA GLY A 175 -5.68 -6.26 -9.53
C GLY A 175 -4.89 -5.60 -10.66
N LEU A 176 -4.56 -6.36 -11.72
CA LEU A 176 -3.93 -5.83 -12.93
C LEU A 176 -4.80 -4.75 -13.59
N LEU A 177 -6.10 -5.04 -13.76
CA LEU A 177 -7.06 -4.08 -14.33
C LEU A 177 -7.08 -2.79 -13.52
N PHE A 178 -7.14 -2.86 -12.20
CA PHE A 178 -7.13 -1.67 -11.35
C PHE A 178 -5.81 -0.91 -11.41
N ALA A 179 -4.68 -1.59 -11.55
CA ALA A 179 -3.38 -0.94 -11.74
C ALA A 179 -3.37 -0.09 -13.03
N LEU A 180 -4.03 -0.54 -14.08
CA LEU A 180 -4.18 0.19 -15.34
C LEU A 180 -5.20 1.32 -15.22
N VAL A 181 -6.37 1.08 -14.64
CA VAL A 181 -7.45 2.08 -14.48
C VAL A 181 -6.99 3.24 -13.60
N PHE A 182 -6.36 2.94 -12.48
CA PHE A 182 -5.91 3.95 -11.53
C PHE A 182 -4.50 4.48 -11.82
N ARG A 183 -3.90 4.21 -12.99
CA ARG A 183 -2.51 4.56 -13.29
C ARG A 183 -2.15 6.03 -13.09
N LYS A 184 -3.09 6.95 -13.33
CA LYS A 184 -2.87 8.40 -13.16
C LYS A 184 -2.87 8.86 -11.68
N GLN A 185 -3.34 8.03 -10.76
CA GLN A 185 -3.44 8.35 -9.34
C GLN A 185 -2.18 7.85 -8.62
N VAL A 186 -1.06 8.46 -8.93
CA VAL A 186 0.25 8.15 -8.35
C VAL A 186 0.82 9.39 -7.71
N ALA A 187 1.49 9.23 -6.58
CA ALA A 187 2.35 10.25 -6.02
C ALA A 187 3.45 10.57 -7.05
N LYS A 188 3.55 11.82 -7.50
CA LYS A 188 4.66 12.22 -8.36
C LYS A 188 5.95 12.19 -7.53
N PRO A 189 7.08 11.74 -8.10
CA PRO A 189 8.38 11.90 -7.43
C PRO A 189 8.57 13.36 -7.06
N GLU A 190 9.10 13.63 -5.87
CA GLU A 190 9.60 14.96 -5.57
C GLU A 190 10.80 15.19 -6.50
N ARG A 191 10.73 16.23 -7.29
CA ARG A 191 11.89 16.72 -8.02
C ARG A 191 12.73 17.53 -7.04
N TYR A 192 14.00 17.31 -7.07
CA TYR A 192 14.94 18.16 -6.39
C TYR A 192 15.06 19.47 -7.15
N LEU A 193 15.49 20.52 -6.48
CA LEU A 193 15.61 21.85 -7.09
C LEU A 193 16.48 21.80 -8.35
N TRP A 194 17.55 21.01 -8.34
CA TRP A 194 18.46 20.83 -9.47
C TRP A 194 17.93 19.97 -10.64
N GLU A 195 16.75 19.36 -10.49
CA GLU A 195 16.05 18.65 -11.56
C GLU A 195 14.98 19.51 -12.26
N GLU A 196 14.75 20.73 -11.77
CA GLU A 196 13.80 21.66 -12.40
C GLU A 196 14.44 22.25 -13.68
N PRO A 197 13.65 22.42 -14.77
CA PRO A 197 14.17 22.90 -16.04
C PRO A 197 14.76 24.32 -16.02
N ASP A 198 14.38 25.11 -15.03
CA ASP A 198 14.76 26.49 -14.78
C ASP A 198 15.79 26.63 -13.62
N TYR A 199 16.37 25.52 -13.18
CA TYR A 199 17.40 25.55 -12.15
C TYR A 199 18.65 26.26 -12.66
N ASN A 200 19.07 27.27 -11.92
CA ASN A 200 20.29 28.01 -12.15
C ASN A 200 21.27 27.77 -10.98
N GLU A 201 22.35 27.07 -11.29
CA GLU A 201 23.38 26.72 -10.30
C GLU A 201 24.01 27.95 -9.68
N GLY A 202 24.17 29.03 -10.44
CA GLY A 202 24.74 30.30 -9.95
C GLY A 202 23.83 31.06 -8.98
N GLU A 203 22.52 30.76 -8.96
CA GLU A 203 21.54 31.33 -8.02
C GLU A 203 21.29 30.46 -6.80
N ASP A 204 21.76 29.20 -6.80
CA ASP A 204 21.59 28.28 -5.69
C ASP A 204 22.42 28.73 -4.49
N PRO A 205 21.81 29.02 -3.32
CA PRO A 205 22.52 29.47 -2.12
C PRO A 205 23.61 28.51 -1.66
N PHE A 206 23.42 27.19 -1.88
CA PHE A 206 24.42 26.20 -1.53
C PHE A 206 25.60 26.22 -2.49
N MET A 207 25.34 26.32 -3.81
CA MET A 207 26.38 26.33 -4.84
C MET A 207 27.23 27.59 -4.80
N LYS A 208 26.72 28.73 -4.31
CA LYS A 208 27.48 29.97 -4.07
C LYS A 208 28.65 29.82 -3.10
N HIS A 209 28.65 28.74 -2.30
CA HIS A 209 29.76 28.43 -1.40
C HIS A 209 30.90 27.63 -2.06
N PHE A 210 30.85 27.43 -3.39
CA PHE A 210 31.91 26.71 -4.11
C PHE A 210 32.48 27.60 -5.22
N ASP A 211 33.80 27.56 -5.39
CA ASP A 211 34.48 28.21 -6.52
C ASP A 211 34.38 27.37 -7.79
N GLU A 212 34.93 27.85 -8.90
CA GLU A 212 34.94 27.16 -10.20
C GLU A 212 35.70 25.81 -10.17
N ASP A 213 36.62 25.66 -9.21
CA ASP A 213 37.39 24.44 -8.98
C ASP A 213 36.69 23.45 -8.00
N GLY A 214 35.52 23.84 -7.45
CA GLY A 214 34.74 23.03 -6.50
C GLY A 214 35.23 23.10 -5.05
N ASN A 215 36.10 24.07 -4.72
CA ASN A 215 36.53 24.30 -3.35
C ASN A 215 35.50 25.11 -2.59
N PHE A 216 35.28 24.76 -1.32
CA PHE A 216 34.37 25.50 -0.46
C PHE A 216 34.95 26.86 -0.11
N ILE A 217 34.19 27.93 -0.32
CA ILE A 217 34.50 29.29 0.04
C ILE A 217 33.45 29.80 1.05
N GLU A 218 33.91 30.48 2.09
CA GLU A 218 33.01 31.14 3.02
C GLU A 218 32.61 32.49 2.42
N VAL A 219 31.38 32.54 1.86
CA VAL A 219 30.80 33.81 1.40
C VAL A 219 30.20 34.51 2.59
N LEU A 220 30.85 35.60 3.00
CA LEU A 220 30.26 36.50 4.00
C LEU A 220 28.96 37.07 3.41
N PRO A 221 27.88 37.19 4.19
CA PRO A 221 26.67 37.89 3.73
C PRO A 221 27.09 39.27 3.27
N GLU A 222 26.75 39.69 2.05
CA GLU A 222 26.83 41.08 1.64
C GLU A 222 26.01 41.85 2.66
N GLU A 223 26.66 42.74 3.39
CA GLU A 223 25.96 43.71 4.24
C GLU A 223 25.13 44.58 3.29
N ASP A 224 23.80 44.34 3.24
CA ASP A 224 22.90 45.27 2.57
C ASP A 224 23.04 46.64 3.29
N ASP A 225 23.85 47.51 2.69
CA ASP A 225 23.92 48.93 3.04
C ASP A 225 22.59 49.59 2.67
N GLU A 226 21.58 49.44 3.53
CA GLU A 226 20.45 50.40 3.69
C GLU A 226 19.44 49.87 4.70
N ASP A 227 19.68 49.98 5.98
CA ASP A 227 18.80 50.66 6.94
C ASP A 227 19.42 50.62 8.36
N ASN A 228 19.62 51.80 8.91
CA ASN A 228 20.07 52.02 10.27
C ASN A 228 19.02 51.58 11.29
N SER A 229 18.98 50.32 11.63
CA SER A 229 18.41 49.85 12.89
C SER A 229 19.46 48.98 13.59
N HIS A 230 20.11 49.55 14.59
CA HIS A 230 21.01 48.86 15.50
C HIS A 230 20.31 47.64 16.12
N VAL A 231 20.42 46.51 15.50
CA VAL A 231 20.22 45.23 16.18
C VAL A 231 21.59 44.69 16.54
N ASP A 232 21.95 44.86 17.81
CA ASP A 232 23.15 44.28 18.41
C ASP A 232 23.06 42.74 18.31
N MET A 233 23.59 42.15 17.22
CA MET A 233 23.71 40.72 17.03
C MET A 233 25.01 40.15 17.60
N SER A 234 25.40 40.56 18.78
CA SER A 234 26.41 39.85 19.58
C SER A 234 25.79 38.75 20.44
N SER A 235 24.94 37.94 19.86
CA SER A 235 24.49 36.68 20.51
C SER A 235 25.59 35.64 20.40
N LYS A 236 26.63 35.76 21.25
CA LYS A 236 27.57 34.65 21.49
C LYS A 236 26.79 33.47 22.01
N ILE A 237 26.65 32.43 21.17
CA ILE A 237 26.09 31.18 21.60
C ILE A 237 27.08 30.50 22.54
N ASN A 238 26.85 30.59 23.84
CA ASN A 238 27.65 29.91 24.84
C ASN A 238 27.13 28.49 25.00
N TYR A 239 27.89 27.51 24.51
CA TYR A 239 27.63 26.09 24.77
C TYR A 239 28.06 25.77 26.21
N ILE A 240 27.11 25.45 27.09
CA ILE A 240 27.37 24.92 28.42
C ILE A 240 27.26 23.41 28.36
N PHE A 241 28.39 22.70 28.39
CA PHE A 241 28.39 21.23 28.59
C PHE A 241 27.91 20.92 30.00
N LYS A 242 26.78 20.24 30.10
CA LYS A 242 26.29 19.70 31.36
C LYS A 242 26.82 18.28 31.51
N ASP A 243 27.85 18.08 32.31
CA ASP A 243 28.29 16.73 32.69
C ASP A 243 27.12 16.01 33.37
N SER A 244 26.61 14.95 32.74
CA SER A 244 25.69 14.04 33.40
C SER A 244 26.49 13.21 34.39
N LYS A 245 26.49 13.57 35.67
CA LYS A 245 26.95 12.66 36.72
C LYS A 245 26.10 11.39 36.67
N LYS A 246 26.79 10.27 36.49
CA LYS A 246 26.25 8.95 36.77
C LYS A 246 26.00 8.87 38.28
N ASP A 247 24.78 8.60 38.68
CA ASP A 247 24.38 7.91 39.92
C ASP A 247 23.78 6.55 39.55
#